data_fdecce8377e21fbd2f32fa49e3c02132
#
_entry.id   fdecce8377e21fbd2f32fa49e3c02132
#
_cell.length_a   1.000
_cell.length_b   1.000
_cell.length_c   1.000
_cell.angle_alpha   90.00
_cell.angle_beta   90.00
_cell.angle_gamma   90.00
#
_symmetry.space_group_name_H-M   'P 1'
#
loop_
_entity.id
_entity.type
_entity.pdbx_description
1 polymer ?
#
loop_
_entity_poly.entity_id
_entity_poly.type
_entity_poly.pdbx_seq_one_letter_code
_entity_poly.pdbx_strand_id
1 'polypeptide(L)'
;MRIPDHLTCLLRNLHAGQEATVRTGHGTTDWFQIRKGVCQGCVLLPCLFNLYAEYIMQNGRLFEVQAGIKIAGRNINNLRYADDTTLMAENKELKSLLMKVKEESEKIGLKLNIQKMKITASGPITSWQIDGKHWKK
;
A
#
# COMPACT_ATOMS: atom_id res chain seq x y z
N MET A 1 -0.42 -14.40 7.22
CA MET A 1 0.74 -15.07 6.54
C MET A 1 1.86 -15.21 7.56
N ARG A 2 2.42 -16.41 7.71
CA ARG A 2 3.51 -16.64 8.67
C ARG A 2 4.83 -16.75 7.90
N ILE A 3 5.68 -15.74 8.05
CA ILE A 3 7.03 -15.76 7.46
C ILE A 3 7.91 -16.61 8.37
N PRO A 4 8.69 -17.56 7.84
CA PRO A 4 9.62 -18.37 8.64
C PRO A 4 10.60 -17.50 9.43
N ASP A 5 10.88 -17.89 10.67
CA ASP A 5 11.70 -17.10 11.61
C ASP A 5 13.13 -16.87 11.10
N HIS A 6 13.71 -17.85 10.40
CA HIS A 6 15.05 -17.71 9.82
C HIS A 6 15.10 -16.62 8.73
N LEU A 7 14.06 -16.47 7.90
CA LEU A 7 13.99 -15.39 6.91
C LEU A 7 13.80 -14.03 7.58
N THR A 8 13.00 -13.96 8.64
CA THR A 8 12.83 -12.75 9.43
C THR A 8 14.15 -12.32 10.08
N CYS A 9 14.93 -13.29 10.60
CA CYS A 9 16.23 -13.04 11.15
C CYS A 9 17.24 -12.55 10.10
N LEU A 10 17.28 -13.17 8.93
CA LEU A 10 18.13 -12.73 7.81
C LEU A 10 17.80 -11.31 7.35
N LEU A 11 16.51 -10.98 7.18
CA LEU A 11 16.09 -9.64 6.81
C LEU A 11 16.47 -8.61 7.88
N ARG A 12 16.30 -8.95 9.16
CA ARG A 12 16.68 -8.07 10.28
C ARG A 12 18.18 -7.80 10.27
N ASN A 13 18.99 -8.82 10.08
CA ASN A 13 20.46 -8.69 10.01
C ASN A 13 20.90 -7.89 8.79
N LEU A 14 20.24 -8.10 7.63
CA LEU A 14 20.52 -7.35 6.40
C LEU A 14 20.27 -5.84 6.57
N HIS A 15 19.28 -5.46 7.36
CA HIS A 15 18.91 -4.07 7.57
C HIS A 15 19.50 -3.46 8.86
N ALA A 16 20.18 -4.26 9.68
CA ALA A 16 20.81 -3.78 10.90
C ALA A 16 22.06 -2.97 10.60
N GLY A 17 22.17 -1.79 11.21
CA GLY A 17 23.38 -0.95 11.12
C GLY A 17 23.65 -0.36 9.73
N GLN A 18 22.67 -0.28 8.85
CA GLN A 18 22.85 0.33 7.53
C GLN A 18 23.11 1.82 7.65
N GLU A 19 24.15 2.27 6.94
CA GLU A 19 24.52 3.67 6.83
C GLU A 19 24.47 4.12 5.38
N ALA A 20 24.26 5.40 5.17
CA ALA A 20 24.24 6.01 3.85
C ALA A 20 24.97 7.36 3.85
N THR A 21 25.40 7.75 2.68
CA THR A 21 25.92 9.08 2.38
C THR A 21 25.29 9.55 1.06
N VAL A 22 25.09 10.85 0.92
CA VAL A 22 24.49 11.44 -0.29
C VAL A 22 25.54 12.27 -1.01
N ARG A 23 25.74 11.98 -2.29
CA ARG A 23 26.59 12.78 -3.16
C ARG A 23 25.78 13.92 -3.77
N THR A 24 26.19 15.13 -3.52
CA THR A 24 25.60 16.36 -4.07
C THR A 24 26.59 17.04 -5.01
N GLY A 25 26.15 18.06 -5.76
CA GLY A 25 27.03 18.89 -6.58
C GLY A 25 28.10 19.64 -5.79
N HIS A 26 27.96 19.75 -4.48
CA HIS A 26 28.89 20.45 -3.58
C HIS A 26 29.76 19.52 -2.72
N GLY A 27 29.66 18.21 -2.93
CA GLY A 27 30.42 17.21 -2.17
C GLY A 27 29.55 16.05 -1.67
N THR A 28 30.12 15.30 -0.74
CA THR A 28 29.45 14.14 -0.11
C THR A 28 29.12 14.48 1.34
N THR A 29 27.92 14.12 1.80
CA THR A 29 27.54 14.30 3.20
C THR A 29 28.32 13.37 4.12
N ASP A 30 28.32 13.65 5.42
CA ASP A 30 28.75 12.68 6.42
C ASP A 30 27.84 11.43 6.39
N TRP A 31 28.38 10.32 6.88
CA TRP A 31 27.64 9.07 7.01
C TRP A 31 26.53 9.22 8.04
N PHE A 32 25.33 8.77 7.70
CA PHE A 32 24.20 8.76 8.62
C PHE A 32 23.51 7.39 8.62
N GLN A 33 22.98 7.00 9.77
CA GLN A 33 22.29 5.72 9.91
C GLN A 33 20.90 5.74 9.28
N ILE A 34 20.60 4.70 8.51
CA ILE A 34 19.26 4.46 7.98
C ILE A 34 18.43 3.77 9.05
N ARG A 35 17.46 4.49 9.59
CA ARG A 35 16.58 3.96 10.65
C ARG A 35 15.34 3.26 10.13
N LYS A 36 14.84 3.64 8.96
CA LYS A 36 13.61 3.12 8.34
C LYS A 36 13.73 3.17 6.82
N GLY A 37 13.12 2.18 6.16
CA GLY A 37 13.03 2.13 4.71
C GLY A 37 13.99 1.12 4.11
N VAL A 38 13.94 1.01 2.79
CA VAL A 38 14.81 0.17 1.96
C VAL A 38 15.39 1.04 0.85
N CYS A 39 16.63 0.76 0.47
CA CYS A 39 17.28 1.50 -0.62
C CYS A 39 16.54 1.31 -1.94
N GLN A 40 16.34 2.39 -2.67
CA GLN A 40 15.84 2.34 -4.04
C GLN A 40 16.78 1.47 -4.91
N GLY A 41 16.20 0.56 -5.70
CA GLY A 41 16.98 -0.41 -6.50
C GLY A 41 17.35 -1.70 -5.76
N CYS A 42 16.98 -1.86 -4.49
CA CYS A 42 17.15 -3.13 -3.78
C CYS A 42 16.29 -4.22 -4.43
N VAL A 43 16.90 -5.37 -4.74
CA VAL A 43 16.22 -6.52 -5.35
C VAL A 43 15.06 -7.06 -4.48
N LEU A 44 15.16 -6.90 -3.17
CA LEU A 44 14.14 -7.35 -2.22
C LEU A 44 12.96 -6.38 -2.10
N LEU A 45 13.10 -5.13 -2.57
CA LEU A 45 12.08 -4.09 -2.40
C LEU A 45 10.70 -4.49 -2.94
N PRO A 46 10.55 -5.03 -4.16
CA PRO A 46 9.24 -5.45 -4.68
C PRO A 46 8.60 -6.54 -3.82
N CYS A 47 9.39 -7.52 -3.36
CA CYS A 47 8.90 -8.60 -2.51
C CYS A 47 8.45 -8.08 -1.14
N LEU A 48 9.23 -7.22 -0.51
CA LEU A 48 8.90 -6.60 0.79
C LEU A 48 7.66 -5.72 0.67
N PHE A 49 7.54 -4.95 -0.41
CA PHE A 49 6.36 -4.13 -0.65
C PHE A 49 5.10 -4.97 -0.85
N ASN A 50 5.19 -6.08 -1.59
CA ASN A 50 4.08 -7.01 -1.76
C ASN A 50 3.64 -7.64 -0.42
N LEU A 51 4.59 -7.97 0.47
CA LEU A 51 4.28 -8.44 1.82
C LEU A 51 3.54 -7.37 2.64
N TYR A 52 3.98 -6.12 2.53
CA TYR A 52 3.31 -4.97 3.16
C TYR A 52 1.88 -4.79 2.66
N ALA A 53 1.71 -4.78 1.34
CA ALA A 53 0.39 -4.66 0.72
C ALA A 53 -0.55 -5.80 1.14
N GLU A 54 -0.03 -7.04 1.19
CA GLU A 54 -0.78 -8.21 1.65
C GLU A 54 -1.20 -8.07 3.11
N TYR A 55 -0.31 -7.60 3.98
CA TYR A 55 -0.60 -7.34 5.39
C TYR A 55 -1.74 -6.32 5.56
N ILE A 56 -1.72 -5.21 4.82
CA ILE A 56 -2.79 -4.21 4.82
C ILE A 56 -4.13 -4.83 4.42
N MET A 57 -4.14 -5.61 3.33
CA MET A 57 -5.36 -6.22 2.83
C MET A 57 -5.94 -7.27 3.78
N GLN A 58 -5.09 -8.05 4.45
CA GLN A 58 -5.52 -9.03 5.45
C GLN A 58 -6.10 -8.36 6.70
N ASN A 59 -5.41 -7.35 7.24
CA ASN A 59 -5.87 -6.65 8.45
C ASN A 59 -7.13 -5.81 8.18
N GLY A 60 -7.25 -5.22 7.00
CA GLY A 60 -8.47 -4.56 6.57
C GLY A 60 -9.65 -5.51 6.33
N ARG A 61 -9.43 -6.83 6.48
CA ARG A 61 -10.41 -7.90 6.20
C ARG A 61 -11.05 -7.76 4.82
N LEU A 62 -10.26 -7.28 3.86
CA LEU A 62 -10.78 -7.02 2.52
C LEU A 62 -11.15 -8.31 1.79
N PHE A 63 -10.58 -9.44 2.18
CA PHE A 63 -10.91 -10.76 1.64
C PHE A 63 -12.22 -11.33 2.21
N GLU A 64 -12.64 -10.89 3.39
CA GLU A 64 -13.88 -11.35 4.05
C GLU A 64 -15.10 -10.53 3.61
N VAL A 65 -14.88 -9.33 3.06
CA VAL A 65 -15.97 -8.47 2.61
C VAL A 65 -16.51 -9.02 1.30
N GLN A 66 -17.81 -9.27 1.23
CA GLN A 66 -18.49 -9.68 -0.02
C GLN A 66 -18.50 -8.56 -1.07
N ALA A 67 -17.98 -7.38 -0.72
CA ALA A 67 -17.77 -6.29 -1.64
C ALA A 67 -16.78 -6.67 -2.74
N GLY A 68 -17.14 -6.41 -3.96
CA GLY A 68 -16.31 -6.75 -5.12
C GLY A 68 -17.16 -6.96 -6.36
N ILE A 69 -16.50 -7.27 -7.46
CA ILE A 69 -17.14 -7.60 -8.73
C ILE A 69 -16.96 -9.09 -8.99
N LYS A 70 -18.04 -9.78 -9.29
CA LYS A 70 -17.99 -11.20 -9.64
C LYS A 70 -17.52 -11.38 -11.08
N ILE A 71 -16.35 -11.98 -11.26
CA ILE A 71 -15.79 -12.32 -12.56
C ILE A 71 -15.56 -13.84 -12.60
N ALA A 72 -16.18 -14.53 -13.53
CA ALA A 72 -16.11 -16.00 -13.67
C ALA A 72 -16.36 -16.76 -12.35
N GLY A 73 -17.35 -16.32 -11.56
CA GLY A 73 -17.70 -16.94 -10.27
C GLY A 73 -16.79 -16.57 -9.10
N ARG A 74 -15.73 -15.82 -9.32
CA ARG A 74 -14.81 -15.35 -8.27
C ARG A 74 -15.11 -13.89 -7.92
N ASN A 75 -15.12 -13.58 -6.63
CA ASN A 75 -15.25 -12.20 -6.16
C ASN A 75 -13.89 -11.51 -6.19
N ILE A 76 -13.77 -10.43 -6.98
CA ILE A 76 -12.56 -9.63 -7.11
C ILE A 76 -12.86 -8.25 -6.54
N ASN A 77 -12.20 -7.85 -5.49
CA ASN A 77 -12.37 -6.56 -4.82
C ASN A 77 -11.14 -5.67 -4.90
N ASN A 78 -9.99 -6.20 -5.30
CA ASN A 78 -8.78 -5.42 -5.53
C ASN A 78 -7.91 -6.02 -6.63
N LEU A 79 -7.18 -5.16 -7.33
CA LEU A 79 -6.08 -5.50 -8.23
C LEU A 79 -4.87 -4.68 -7.83
N ARG A 80 -3.69 -5.30 -7.83
CA ARG A 80 -2.46 -4.65 -7.40
C ARG A 80 -1.35 -4.83 -8.44
N TYR A 81 -0.64 -3.76 -8.69
CA TYR A 81 0.57 -3.75 -9.49
C TYR A 81 1.57 -2.79 -8.85
N ALA A 82 2.62 -3.33 -8.26
CA ALA A 82 3.57 -2.57 -7.43
C ALA A 82 2.83 -1.72 -6.37
N ASP A 83 3.01 -0.41 -6.38
CA ASP A 83 2.36 0.55 -5.50
C ASP A 83 0.96 0.99 -5.97
N ASP A 84 0.60 0.68 -7.21
CA ASP A 84 -0.74 0.96 -7.72
C ASP A 84 -1.75 -0.09 -7.27
N THR A 85 -2.82 0.37 -6.65
CA THR A 85 -3.91 -0.50 -6.18
C THR A 85 -5.25 0.00 -6.71
N THR A 86 -5.98 -0.87 -7.36
CA THR A 86 -7.36 -0.63 -7.77
C THR A 86 -8.30 -1.38 -6.82
N LEU A 87 -9.19 -0.66 -6.16
CA LEU A 87 -10.28 -1.23 -5.37
C LEU A 87 -11.55 -1.29 -6.22
N MET A 88 -12.24 -2.40 -6.14
CA MET A 88 -13.49 -2.64 -6.86
C MET A 88 -14.58 -3.03 -5.88
N ALA A 89 -15.72 -2.37 -5.97
CA ALA A 89 -16.89 -2.68 -5.17
C ALA A 89 -18.14 -2.05 -5.78
N GLU A 90 -19.28 -2.53 -5.37
CA GLU A 90 -20.53 -1.87 -5.63
C GLU A 90 -20.64 -0.60 -4.80
N ASN A 91 -21.25 0.42 -5.37
CA ASN A 91 -21.41 1.83 -5.01
C ASN A 91 -21.12 2.25 -3.54
N LYS A 92 -21.85 1.72 -2.55
CA LYS A 92 -21.72 2.17 -1.14
C LYS A 92 -20.52 1.56 -0.40
N GLU A 93 -20.05 0.43 -0.85
CA GLU A 93 -19.01 -0.35 -0.19
C GLU A 93 -17.61 0.15 -0.50
N LEU A 94 -17.40 0.78 -1.69
CA LEU A 94 -16.11 1.27 -2.13
C LEU A 94 -15.51 2.28 -1.15
N LYS A 95 -16.32 3.20 -0.62
CA LYS A 95 -15.86 4.17 0.38
C LYS A 95 -15.41 3.47 1.66
N SER A 96 -16.19 2.51 2.15
CA SER A 96 -15.84 1.74 3.34
C SER A 96 -14.53 0.96 3.17
N LEU A 97 -14.36 0.31 2.01
CA LEU A 97 -13.11 -0.38 1.66
C LEU A 97 -11.92 0.56 1.65
N LEU A 98 -12.06 1.71 0.98
CA LEU A 98 -10.98 2.69 0.89
C LEU A 98 -10.59 3.25 2.27
N MET A 99 -11.57 3.51 3.13
CA MET A 99 -11.29 4.00 4.50
C MET A 99 -10.55 2.94 5.32
N LYS A 100 -10.90 1.66 5.20
CA LYS A 100 -10.15 0.57 5.85
C LYS A 100 -8.72 0.46 5.35
N VAL A 101 -8.51 0.51 4.02
CA VAL A 101 -7.15 0.49 3.45
C VAL A 101 -6.34 1.67 3.92
N LYS A 102 -6.95 2.86 3.97
CA LYS A 102 -6.30 4.08 4.48
C LYS A 102 -5.86 3.90 5.93
N GLU A 103 -6.77 3.47 6.80
CA GLU A 103 -6.50 3.27 8.23
C GLU A 103 -5.36 2.26 8.46
N GLU A 104 -5.43 1.08 7.81
CA GLU A 104 -4.40 0.05 7.96
C GLU A 104 -3.05 0.49 7.38
N SER A 105 -3.05 1.24 6.27
CA SER A 105 -1.83 1.81 5.69
C SER A 105 -1.17 2.82 6.64
N GLU A 106 -1.95 3.69 7.26
CA GLU A 106 -1.45 4.71 8.19
C GLU A 106 -0.84 4.08 9.45
N LYS A 107 -1.40 2.97 9.97
CA LYS A 107 -0.85 2.24 11.12
C LYS A 107 0.59 1.76 10.90
N ILE A 108 0.95 1.46 9.66
CA ILE A 108 2.29 0.98 9.30
C ILE A 108 3.15 2.07 8.65
N GLY A 109 2.70 3.33 8.68
CA GLY A 109 3.45 4.48 8.19
C GLY A 109 3.38 4.72 6.68
N LEU A 110 2.49 4.03 5.95
CA LEU A 110 2.21 4.30 4.54
C LEU A 110 1.02 5.24 4.42
N LYS A 111 1.17 6.30 3.62
CA LYS A 111 0.09 7.26 3.35
C LYS A 111 -0.42 7.10 1.93
N LEU A 112 -1.73 6.97 1.79
CA LEU A 112 -2.37 6.99 0.47
C LEU A 112 -2.24 8.37 -0.16
N ASN A 113 -1.85 8.41 -1.43
CA ASN A 113 -1.82 9.66 -2.19
C ASN A 113 -3.21 9.99 -2.73
N ILE A 114 -4.05 10.59 -1.87
CA ILE A 114 -5.43 10.96 -2.19
C ILE A 114 -5.50 11.88 -3.43
N GLN A 115 -4.50 12.72 -3.67
CA GLN A 115 -4.50 13.64 -4.82
C GLN A 115 -4.34 12.90 -6.16
N LYS A 116 -3.59 11.81 -6.19
CA LYS A 116 -3.43 10.98 -7.40
C LYS A 116 -4.55 9.98 -7.63
N MET A 117 -5.38 9.75 -6.61
CA MET A 117 -6.46 8.77 -6.69
C MET A 117 -7.51 9.18 -7.74
N LYS A 118 -7.99 8.19 -8.49
CA LYS A 118 -9.05 8.32 -9.50
C LYS A 118 -10.20 7.37 -9.17
N ILE A 119 -11.41 7.78 -9.49
CA ILE A 119 -12.61 6.94 -9.37
C ILE A 119 -13.21 6.77 -10.76
N THR A 120 -13.53 5.54 -11.10
CA THR A 120 -14.26 5.18 -12.31
C THR A 120 -15.50 4.40 -11.91
N ALA A 121 -16.64 4.74 -12.48
CA ALA A 121 -17.89 4.02 -12.25
C ALA A 121 -18.69 3.86 -13.54
N SER A 122 -19.37 2.75 -13.65
CA SER A 122 -20.28 2.44 -14.77
C SER A 122 -21.69 3.02 -14.61
N GLY A 123 -22.01 3.60 -13.42
CA GLY A 123 -23.31 4.17 -13.07
C GLY A 123 -23.20 5.50 -12.36
N PRO A 124 -24.32 6.07 -11.87
CA PRO A 124 -24.33 7.33 -11.13
C PRO A 124 -23.54 7.16 -9.82
N ILE A 125 -22.55 8.03 -9.62
CA ILE A 125 -21.78 8.10 -8.39
C ILE A 125 -22.45 9.11 -7.46
N THR A 126 -22.74 8.71 -6.22
CA THR A 126 -23.01 9.67 -5.16
C THR A 126 -21.73 10.43 -4.86
N SER A 127 -21.80 11.78 -4.83
CA SER A 127 -20.64 12.59 -4.46
C SER A 127 -20.19 12.25 -3.04
N TRP A 128 -18.89 12.03 -2.84
CA TRP A 128 -18.31 11.83 -1.53
C TRP A 128 -16.93 12.47 -1.45
N GLN A 129 -16.51 12.73 -0.23
CA GLN A 129 -15.28 13.45 0.08
C GLN A 129 -14.38 12.62 0.99
N ILE A 130 -13.08 12.67 0.73
CA ILE A 130 -12.04 12.13 1.61
C ILE A 130 -10.91 13.15 1.65
N ASP A 131 -10.49 13.55 2.85
CA ASP A 131 -9.37 14.47 3.09
C ASP A 131 -9.42 15.74 2.22
N GLY A 132 -10.60 16.37 2.13
CA GLY A 132 -10.81 17.59 1.36
C GLY A 132 -10.94 17.41 -0.15
N LYS A 133 -10.66 16.22 -0.70
CA LYS A 133 -10.89 15.95 -2.11
C LYS A 133 -12.31 15.45 -2.35
N HIS A 134 -12.99 16.14 -3.25
CA HIS A 134 -14.34 15.78 -3.69
C HIS A 134 -14.27 14.99 -4.99
N TRP A 135 -15.03 13.90 -5.06
CA TRP A 135 -15.31 13.18 -6.30
C TRP A 135 -16.76 13.40 -6.68
N LYS A 136 -16.95 13.99 -7.83
CA LYS A 136 -18.24 14.11 -8.53
C LYS A 136 -18.07 13.44 -9.89
N LYS A 137 -19.15 12.94 -10.44
CA LYS A 137 -19.17 12.49 -11.81
C LYS A 137 -18.93 13.66 -12.75
#